data_842d4b4ded42728d17f23cea01ce0f25
#
_entry.id   842d4b4ded42728d17f23cea01ce0f25
#
_cell.length_a   1.000
_cell.length_b   1.000
_cell.length_c   1.000
_cell.angle_alpha   90.00
_cell.angle_beta   90.00
_cell.angle_gamma   90.00
#
_symmetry.space_group_name_H-M   'P 1'
#
loop_
_entity.id
_entity.type
_entity.pdbx_description
1 polymer ?
#
loop_
_entity_poly.entity_id
_entity_poly.type
_entity_poly.pdbx_seq_one_letter_code
_entity_poly.pdbx_strand_id
1 'polypeptide(L)'
;MLTRFINVAVMLSALFFFGHAVAAEPVSKSRLGGVAIGGKDTVAYHTLNRSPQASAIGGEKSFVVKHKGAKWRFADQATADKFAADPEKYSPAYNGHCANALSLGEGLIRTDGTHWEIYEDNLYLFYAAKGRTRWNDGNWKSYKVDSDAAWAALSK
;
A
#
# COMPACT_ATOMS: atom_id res chain seq x y z
N MET A 1 8.74 -34.64 68.51
CA MET A 1 8.35 -34.79 67.08
C MET A 1 7.99 -33.41 66.57
N LEU A 2 8.93 -32.79 65.86
CA LEU A 2 8.76 -31.43 65.29
C LEU A 2 8.57 -31.58 63.75
N THR A 3 7.30 -31.36 63.30
CA THR A 3 6.97 -31.40 61.90
C THR A 3 7.29 -30.03 61.28
N ARG A 4 8.29 -29.93 60.40
CA ARG A 4 8.61 -28.73 59.62
C ARG A 4 7.70 -28.66 58.40
N PHE A 5 6.90 -27.60 58.31
CA PHE A 5 6.13 -27.26 57.10
C PHE A 5 7.08 -26.47 56.17
N ILE A 6 7.34 -27.03 54.98
CA ILE A 6 8.09 -26.37 53.92
C ILE A 6 7.05 -25.59 53.08
N ASN A 7 7.10 -24.27 53.17
CA ASN A 7 6.32 -23.37 52.27
C ASN A 7 7.06 -23.27 50.93
N VAL A 8 6.50 -23.90 49.90
CA VAL A 8 6.97 -23.72 48.50
C VAL A 8 6.23 -22.49 47.96
N ALA A 9 6.91 -21.38 47.87
CA ALA A 9 6.43 -20.19 47.15
C ALA A 9 6.62 -20.41 45.67
N VAL A 10 5.54 -20.65 44.93
CA VAL A 10 5.53 -20.69 43.47
C VAL A 10 5.53 -19.26 42.95
N MET A 11 6.71 -18.77 42.50
CA MET A 11 6.80 -17.51 41.76
C MET A 11 6.26 -17.70 40.35
N LEU A 12 5.07 -17.16 40.09
CA LEU A 12 4.46 -17.10 38.78
C LEU A 12 5.12 -15.93 38.00
N SER A 13 6.12 -16.24 37.18
CA SER A 13 6.75 -15.26 36.30
C SER A 13 5.80 -14.95 35.14
N ALA A 14 5.09 -13.82 35.21
CA ALA A 14 4.31 -13.30 34.10
C ALA A 14 5.25 -12.78 33.00
N LEU A 15 5.40 -13.54 31.94
CA LEU A 15 6.08 -13.11 30.71
C LEU A 15 5.19 -12.07 30.02
N PHE A 16 5.48 -10.80 30.19
CA PHE A 16 4.90 -9.73 29.41
C PHE A 16 5.51 -9.79 27.99
N PHE A 17 4.77 -10.38 27.06
CA PHE A 17 5.07 -10.20 25.63
C PHE A 17 4.73 -8.74 25.27
N PHE A 18 5.74 -7.88 25.24
CA PHE A 18 5.63 -6.59 24.58
C PHE A 18 5.54 -6.86 23.08
N GLY A 19 4.32 -7.02 22.57
CA GLY A 19 4.08 -6.99 21.14
C GLY A 19 4.50 -5.61 20.61
N HIS A 20 5.59 -5.55 19.87
CA HIS A 20 5.93 -4.36 19.11
C HIS A 20 4.83 -4.18 18.07
N ALA A 21 3.99 -3.17 18.24
CA ALA A 21 3.07 -2.73 17.19
C ALA A 21 3.96 -2.19 16.05
N VAL A 22 4.15 -2.99 15.01
CA VAL A 22 4.75 -2.51 13.78
C VAL A 22 3.77 -1.48 13.22
N ALA A 23 4.21 -0.22 13.11
CA ALA A 23 3.40 0.82 12.52
C ALA A 23 3.01 0.38 11.10
N ALA A 24 1.72 0.44 10.77
CA ALA A 24 1.26 0.06 9.45
C ALA A 24 1.88 1.02 8.41
N GLU A 25 2.41 0.44 7.33
CA GLU A 25 2.94 1.22 6.21
C GLU A 25 1.93 2.26 5.72
N PRO A 26 2.37 3.49 5.43
CA PRO A 26 1.47 4.55 4.99
C PRO A 26 0.83 4.22 3.64
N VAL A 27 -0.47 4.50 3.50
CA VAL A 27 -1.23 4.34 2.26
C VAL A 27 -1.62 5.72 1.73
N SER A 28 -1.49 5.93 0.43
CA SER A 28 -2.02 7.10 -0.27
C SER A 28 -3.56 7.10 -0.21
N LYS A 29 -4.12 7.78 0.78
CA LYS A 29 -5.57 7.81 1.04
C LYS A 29 -6.07 9.22 1.34
N SER A 30 -7.37 9.43 1.12
CA SER A 30 -8.02 10.69 1.45
C SER A 30 -7.96 10.97 2.96
N ARG A 31 -7.80 12.25 3.34
CA ARG A 31 -7.80 12.67 4.75
C ARG A 31 -9.15 12.38 5.41
N LEU A 32 -10.24 12.64 4.69
CA LEU A 32 -11.60 12.33 5.12
C LEU A 32 -12.05 11.02 4.50
N GLY A 33 -12.53 10.09 5.34
CA GLY A 33 -13.07 8.80 4.90
C GLY A 33 -12.04 7.70 4.64
N GLY A 34 -10.73 8.00 4.53
CA GLY A 34 -9.67 7.00 4.42
C GLY A 34 -9.71 6.16 3.15
N VAL A 35 -10.23 6.70 2.03
CA VAL A 35 -10.32 6.01 0.74
C VAL A 35 -8.96 6.06 0.04
N ALA A 36 -8.46 4.89 -0.33
CA ALA A 36 -7.19 4.74 -1.04
C ALA A 36 -7.26 5.27 -2.47
N ILE A 37 -6.18 5.85 -2.96
CA ILE A 37 -5.91 6.25 -4.34
C ILE A 37 -7.11 6.85 -5.09
N GLY A 38 -7.84 7.77 -4.46
CA GLY A 38 -9.00 8.41 -5.09
C GLY A 38 -10.20 7.48 -5.33
N GLY A 39 -10.21 6.28 -4.77
CA GLY A 39 -11.27 5.29 -4.94
C GLY A 39 -11.25 4.58 -6.29
N LYS A 40 -10.08 4.45 -6.91
CA LYS A 40 -9.89 3.68 -8.14
C LYS A 40 -9.76 2.18 -7.83
N ASP A 41 -10.23 1.34 -8.76
CA ASP A 41 -10.12 -0.12 -8.69
C ASP A 41 -8.72 -0.57 -9.12
N THR A 42 -7.91 -1.02 -8.16
CA THR A 42 -6.51 -1.41 -8.41
C THR A 42 -6.39 -2.70 -9.23
N VAL A 43 -7.36 -3.58 -9.17
CA VAL A 43 -7.38 -4.82 -9.99
C VAL A 43 -7.64 -4.48 -11.44
N ALA A 44 -8.53 -3.53 -11.70
CA ALA A 44 -8.93 -3.15 -13.04
C ALA A 44 -7.77 -2.60 -13.89
N TYR A 45 -6.78 -1.94 -13.29
CA TYR A 45 -5.60 -1.45 -14.04
C TYR A 45 -4.88 -2.56 -14.81
N HIS A 46 -4.81 -3.77 -14.25
CA HIS A 46 -4.13 -4.91 -14.88
C HIS A 46 -4.87 -5.44 -16.11
N THR A 47 -6.14 -5.08 -16.30
CA THR A 47 -6.96 -5.46 -17.46
C THR A 47 -7.07 -4.34 -18.49
N LEU A 48 -6.67 -3.11 -18.15
CA LEU A 48 -6.66 -2.00 -19.09
C LEU A 48 -5.55 -2.17 -20.12
N ASN A 49 -5.86 -1.87 -21.39
CA ASN A 49 -4.82 -1.70 -22.38
C ASN A 49 -3.88 -0.58 -21.91
N ARG A 50 -2.56 -0.82 -22.01
CA ARG A 50 -1.52 0.15 -21.61
C ARG A 50 -1.49 1.37 -22.54
N SER A 51 -2.65 1.84 -22.97
CA SER A 51 -2.80 3.06 -23.74
C SER A 51 -2.63 4.26 -22.83
N PRO A 52 -1.89 5.31 -23.23
CA PRO A 52 -1.81 6.56 -22.51
C PRO A 52 -3.18 7.21 -22.22
N GLN A 53 -4.18 6.86 -23.04
CA GLN A 53 -5.57 7.33 -22.93
C GLN A 53 -6.46 6.44 -22.07
N ALA A 54 -5.99 5.28 -21.61
CA ALA A 54 -6.80 4.41 -20.75
C ALA A 54 -7.08 5.09 -19.42
N SER A 55 -8.36 5.33 -19.15
CA SER A 55 -8.78 5.94 -17.89
C SER A 55 -8.90 4.89 -16.79
N ALA A 56 -8.42 5.22 -15.61
CA ALA A 56 -8.60 4.39 -14.43
C ALA A 56 -10.07 4.18 -14.09
N ILE A 57 -10.45 2.95 -13.81
CA ILE A 57 -11.83 2.58 -13.46
C ILE A 57 -12.11 3.00 -12.01
N GLY A 58 -13.23 3.69 -11.78
CA GLY A 58 -13.70 4.05 -10.45
C GLY A 58 -14.28 2.85 -9.72
N GLY A 59 -14.01 2.74 -8.43
CA GLY A 59 -14.64 1.76 -7.56
C GLY A 59 -15.91 2.32 -6.91
N GLU A 60 -16.88 1.45 -6.69
CA GLU A 60 -18.17 1.73 -6.07
C GLU A 60 -18.08 1.71 -4.54
N LYS A 61 -18.98 2.44 -3.87
CA LYS A 61 -19.05 2.48 -2.39
C LYS A 61 -19.52 1.16 -1.77
N SER A 62 -20.19 0.33 -2.56
CA SER A 62 -20.70 -0.99 -2.16
C SER A 62 -19.63 -2.09 -2.14
N PHE A 63 -18.57 -1.96 -2.94
CA PHE A 63 -17.49 -2.94 -3.04
C PHE A 63 -16.21 -2.43 -2.41
N VAL A 64 -16.03 -2.72 -1.12
CA VAL A 64 -14.93 -2.17 -0.31
C VAL A 64 -14.17 -3.25 0.42
N VAL A 65 -12.84 -3.25 0.29
CA VAL A 65 -11.94 -4.05 1.11
C VAL A 65 -11.13 -3.11 2.01
N LYS A 66 -10.99 -3.45 3.30
CA LYS A 66 -10.11 -2.75 4.23
C LYS A 66 -8.75 -3.42 4.23
N HIS A 67 -7.70 -2.69 3.90
CA HIS A 67 -6.33 -3.19 3.90
C HIS A 67 -5.35 -2.07 4.27
N LYS A 68 -4.35 -2.36 5.10
CA LYS A 68 -3.35 -1.40 5.59
C LYS A 68 -3.96 -0.07 6.09
N GLY A 69 -5.08 -0.15 6.82
CA GLY A 69 -5.75 1.02 7.40
C GLY A 69 -6.39 1.98 6.40
N ALA A 70 -6.66 1.51 5.17
CA ALA A 70 -7.38 2.24 4.13
C ALA A 70 -8.59 1.46 3.62
N LYS A 71 -9.52 2.18 2.97
CA LYS A 71 -10.67 1.62 2.28
C LYS A 71 -10.37 1.59 0.78
N TRP A 72 -10.20 0.40 0.24
CA TRP A 72 -10.00 0.17 -1.19
C TRP A 72 -11.34 -0.09 -1.84
N ARG A 73 -11.64 0.63 -2.92
CA ARG A 73 -12.91 0.50 -3.66
C ARG A 73 -12.71 -0.24 -4.97
N PHE A 74 -13.69 -1.03 -5.35
CA PHE A 74 -13.66 -1.87 -6.54
C PHE A 74 -14.89 -1.63 -7.39
N ALA A 75 -14.78 -1.88 -8.69
CA ALA A 75 -15.89 -1.67 -9.63
C ALA A 75 -17.02 -2.68 -9.41
N ASP A 76 -16.67 -3.90 -8.97
CA ASP A 76 -17.62 -4.97 -8.72
C ASP A 76 -17.11 -5.93 -7.63
N GLN A 77 -17.92 -6.93 -7.30
CA GLN A 77 -17.58 -7.94 -6.30
C GLN A 77 -16.41 -8.82 -6.75
N ALA A 78 -16.30 -9.12 -8.05
CA ALA A 78 -15.25 -10.00 -8.56
C ALA A 78 -13.85 -9.37 -8.43
N THR A 79 -13.72 -8.07 -8.67
CA THR A 79 -12.45 -7.36 -8.46
C THR A 79 -12.15 -7.15 -6.98
N ALA A 80 -13.17 -6.93 -6.14
CA ALA A 80 -13.02 -6.89 -4.69
C ALA A 80 -12.51 -8.21 -4.12
N ASP A 81 -13.06 -9.34 -4.57
CA ASP A 81 -12.67 -10.69 -4.15
C ASP A 81 -11.23 -11.02 -4.59
N LYS A 82 -10.84 -10.62 -5.82
CA LYS A 82 -9.46 -10.78 -6.30
C LYS A 82 -8.46 -10.01 -5.43
N PHE A 83 -8.78 -8.76 -5.10
CA PHE A 83 -7.94 -7.98 -4.20
C PHE A 83 -7.87 -8.60 -2.80
N ALA A 84 -9.00 -9.04 -2.24
CA ALA A 84 -9.05 -9.65 -0.92
C ALA A 84 -8.25 -10.95 -0.84
N ALA A 85 -8.18 -11.71 -1.94
CA ALA A 85 -7.41 -12.96 -2.03
C ALA A 85 -5.89 -12.71 -2.09
N ASP A 86 -5.45 -11.63 -2.74
CA ASP A 86 -4.02 -11.28 -2.87
C ASP A 86 -3.82 -9.75 -2.89
N PRO A 87 -3.93 -9.08 -1.73
CA PRO A 87 -3.81 -7.64 -1.66
C PRO A 87 -2.43 -7.12 -2.08
N GLU A 88 -1.37 -7.87 -1.82
CA GLU A 88 -0.02 -7.44 -2.15
C GLU A 88 0.22 -7.39 -3.67
N LYS A 89 -0.36 -8.32 -4.42
CA LYS A 89 -0.30 -8.34 -5.88
C LYS A 89 -1.00 -7.15 -6.52
N TYR A 90 -2.14 -6.74 -5.97
CA TYR A 90 -3.00 -5.72 -6.55
C TYR A 90 -2.87 -4.34 -5.90
N SER A 91 -2.14 -4.23 -4.80
CA SER A 91 -1.78 -2.92 -4.27
C SER A 91 -0.75 -2.26 -5.18
N PRO A 92 -0.87 -0.95 -5.45
CA PRO A 92 0.17 -0.26 -6.19
C PRO A 92 1.46 -0.20 -5.38
N ALA A 93 2.58 -0.16 -6.08
CA ALA A 93 3.88 0.08 -5.47
C ALA A 93 3.82 1.30 -4.54
N TYR A 94 4.57 1.26 -3.45
CA TYR A 94 4.62 2.33 -2.44
C TYR A 94 3.25 2.67 -1.85
N ASN A 95 2.36 1.68 -1.78
CA ASN A 95 0.98 1.83 -1.33
C ASN A 95 0.24 3.02 -1.97
N GLY A 96 0.55 3.28 -3.25
CA GLY A 96 -0.08 4.31 -4.06
C GLY A 96 0.49 5.71 -3.91
N HIS A 97 1.61 5.92 -3.23
CA HIS A 97 2.32 7.19 -3.27
C HIS A 97 3.03 7.39 -4.62
N CYS A 98 3.30 8.64 -4.96
CA CYS A 98 3.89 8.99 -6.25
C CYS A 98 5.31 8.42 -6.41
N ALA A 99 5.46 7.47 -7.33
CA ALA A 99 6.74 6.85 -7.61
C ALA A 99 7.80 7.86 -8.07
N ASN A 100 7.41 8.85 -8.89
CA ASN A 100 8.35 9.89 -9.33
C ASN A 100 8.82 10.79 -8.19
N ALA A 101 7.94 11.15 -7.26
CA ALA A 101 8.32 11.98 -6.10
C ALA A 101 9.31 11.23 -5.20
N LEU A 102 9.09 9.94 -4.97
CA LEU A 102 10.04 9.10 -4.23
C LEU A 102 11.40 9.04 -4.92
N SER A 103 11.45 8.85 -6.25
CA SER A 103 12.71 8.81 -7.00
C SER A 103 13.48 10.14 -7.01
N LEU A 104 12.84 11.23 -6.66
CA LEU A 104 13.44 12.57 -6.54
C LEU A 104 13.72 12.97 -5.09
N GLY A 105 13.41 12.09 -4.11
CA GLY A 105 13.57 12.42 -2.70
C GLY A 105 12.55 13.43 -2.16
N GLU A 106 11.44 13.66 -2.87
CA GLU A 106 10.39 14.62 -2.49
C GLU A 106 9.42 14.09 -1.42
N GLY A 107 9.60 12.83 -0.98
CA GLY A 107 8.82 12.22 0.09
C GLY A 107 7.50 11.62 -0.38
N LEU A 108 6.58 11.42 0.59
CA LEU A 108 5.31 10.71 0.39
C LEU A 108 4.24 11.63 -0.21
N ILE A 109 4.23 11.79 -1.52
CA ILE A 109 3.20 12.54 -2.25
C ILE A 109 2.05 11.60 -2.59
N ARG A 110 0.83 11.94 -2.16
CA ARG A 110 -0.38 11.17 -2.45
C ARG A 110 -0.78 11.28 -3.91
N THR A 111 -1.39 10.21 -4.43
CA THR A 111 -1.98 10.18 -5.77
C THR A 111 -3.49 9.95 -5.69
N ASP A 112 -4.18 10.23 -6.77
CA ASP A 112 -5.62 9.95 -6.97
C ASP A 112 -5.88 8.78 -7.93
N GLY A 113 -4.81 8.12 -8.40
CA GLY A 113 -4.89 7.00 -9.35
C GLY A 113 -5.10 7.40 -10.82
N THR A 114 -5.15 8.69 -11.15
CA THR A 114 -5.37 9.16 -12.54
C THR A 114 -4.18 8.88 -13.45
N HIS A 115 -2.97 9.10 -12.96
CA HIS A 115 -1.75 8.88 -13.70
C HIS A 115 -1.07 7.61 -13.22
N TRP A 116 -0.93 6.63 -14.10
CA TRP A 116 -0.46 5.30 -13.76
C TRP A 116 0.35 4.64 -14.87
N GLU A 117 1.13 3.64 -14.52
CA GLU A 117 1.81 2.74 -15.45
C GLU A 117 2.05 1.39 -14.79
N ILE A 118 2.16 0.34 -15.60
CA ILE A 118 2.52 -1.00 -15.15
C ILE A 118 3.89 -1.35 -15.70
N TYR A 119 4.84 -1.59 -14.80
CA TYR A 119 6.17 -2.10 -15.14
C TYR A 119 6.35 -3.47 -14.45
N GLU A 120 6.70 -4.50 -15.22
CA GLU A 120 6.93 -5.85 -14.70
C GLU A 120 5.79 -6.33 -13.77
N ASP A 121 4.54 -6.19 -14.23
CA ASP A 121 3.28 -6.51 -13.53
C ASP A 121 3.01 -5.73 -12.24
N ASN A 122 3.82 -4.75 -11.88
CA ASN A 122 3.58 -3.86 -10.75
C ASN A 122 2.95 -2.55 -11.21
N LEU A 123 1.90 -2.13 -10.50
CA LEU A 123 1.22 -0.86 -10.72
C LEU A 123 1.97 0.28 -10.02
N TYR A 124 2.39 1.27 -10.78
CA TYR A 124 2.99 2.50 -10.27
C TYR A 124 2.05 3.68 -10.49
N LEU A 125 1.92 4.54 -9.48
CA LEU A 125 1.09 5.73 -9.55
C LEU A 125 1.94 6.99 -9.52
N PHE A 126 1.44 8.01 -10.20
CA PHE A 126 2.10 9.31 -10.33
C PHE A 126 1.14 10.43 -9.94
N TYR A 127 1.66 11.47 -9.30
CA TYR A 127 0.87 12.64 -8.94
C TYR A 127 0.40 13.43 -10.19
N ALA A 128 1.24 13.47 -11.22
CA ALA A 128 0.98 14.21 -12.45
C ALA A 128 1.54 13.50 -13.69
N ALA A 129 1.00 13.82 -14.85
CA ALA A 129 1.43 13.28 -16.14
C ALA A 129 2.94 13.43 -16.39
N LYS A 130 3.54 14.58 -15.99
CA LYS A 130 4.97 14.84 -16.14
C LYS A 130 5.86 13.77 -15.46
N GLY A 131 5.47 13.32 -14.27
CA GLY A 131 6.20 12.27 -13.56
C GLY A 131 6.12 10.92 -14.27
N ARG A 132 4.93 10.55 -14.79
CA ARG A 132 4.74 9.37 -15.62
C ARG A 132 5.58 9.44 -16.91
N THR A 133 5.53 10.58 -17.62
CA THR A 133 6.31 10.80 -18.85
C THR A 133 7.80 10.63 -18.58
N ARG A 134 8.33 11.24 -17.50
CA ARG A 134 9.74 11.06 -17.13
C ARG A 134 10.12 9.60 -16.96
N TRP A 135 9.25 8.79 -16.35
CA TRP A 135 9.51 7.36 -16.17
C TRP A 135 9.45 6.58 -17.47
N ASN A 136 8.49 6.88 -18.36
CA ASN A 136 8.33 6.21 -19.65
C ASN A 136 9.47 6.54 -20.62
N ASP A 137 9.91 7.80 -20.65
CA ASP A 137 10.93 8.28 -21.61
C ASP A 137 12.36 8.07 -21.08
N GLY A 138 12.51 7.77 -19.79
CA GLY A 138 13.80 7.64 -19.11
C GLY A 138 14.12 6.21 -18.68
N ASN A 139 15.09 6.10 -17.78
CA ASN A 139 15.47 4.82 -17.19
C ASN A 139 14.63 4.53 -15.94
N TRP A 140 13.40 4.04 -16.11
CA TRP A 140 12.49 3.73 -15.01
C TRP A 140 13.08 2.73 -13.98
N LYS A 141 13.96 1.81 -14.43
CA LYS A 141 14.62 0.84 -13.51
C LYS A 141 15.54 1.55 -12.52
N SER A 142 16.29 2.55 -12.97
CA SER A 142 17.09 3.38 -12.07
C SER A 142 16.22 4.19 -11.12
N TYR A 143 15.15 4.82 -11.63
CA TYR A 143 14.21 5.58 -10.80
C TYR A 143 13.49 4.69 -9.77
N LYS A 144 13.22 3.43 -10.12
CA LYS A 144 12.68 2.45 -9.18
C LYS A 144 13.65 2.18 -8.02
N VAL A 145 14.95 2.01 -8.30
CA VAL A 145 15.96 1.82 -7.24
C VAL A 145 15.96 2.98 -6.26
N ASP A 146 15.96 4.21 -6.76
CA ASP A 146 15.91 5.41 -5.92
C ASP A 146 14.60 5.47 -5.11
N SER A 147 13.47 5.12 -5.73
CA SER A 147 12.17 5.08 -5.05
C SER A 147 12.08 4.01 -3.98
N ASP A 148 12.64 2.82 -4.23
CA ASP A 148 12.68 1.71 -3.27
C ASP A 148 13.49 2.11 -2.03
N ALA A 149 14.63 2.77 -2.23
CA ALA A 149 15.46 3.27 -1.13
C ALA A 149 14.74 4.35 -0.30
N ALA A 150 14.09 5.31 -0.97
CA ALA A 150 13.29 6.35 -0.32
C ALA A 150 12.11 5.76 0.45
N TRP A 151 11.38 4.80 -0.14
CA TRP A 151 10.28 4.10 0.50
C TRP A 151 10.72 3.36 1.76
N ALA A 152 11.81 2.59 1.68
CA ALA A 152 12.36 1.85 2.82
C ALA A 152 12.75 2.77 3.99
N ALA A 153 13.12 4.02 3.72
CA ALA A 153 13.43 5.01 4.75
C ALA A 153 12.19 5.67 5.36
N LEU A 154 11.11 5.85 4.59
CA LEU A 154 9.93 6.65 4.95
C LEU A 154 8.74 5.82 5.44
N SER A 155 8.72 4.51 5.18
CA SER A 155 7.60 3.61 5.50
C SER A 155 7.75 2.87 6.84
N LYS A 156 8.73 3.23 7.64
CA LYS A 156 9.01 2.66 8.98
C LYS A 156 8.09 3.21 10.04
#